data_9bf4a21897e5ee8363c618e810b43866
#
_entry.id   9bf4a21897e5ee8363c618e810b43866
#
_cell.length_a   1.000
_cell.length_b   1.000
_cell.length_c   1.000
_cell.angle_alpha   90.00
_cell.angle_beta   90.00
_cell.angle_gamma   90.00
#
_symmetry.space_group_name_H-M   'P 1'
#
loop_
_entity.id
_entity.type
_entity.pdbx_description
1 polymer ?
#
loop_
_entity_poly.entity_id
_entity_poly.type
_entity_poly.pdbx_seq_one_letter_code
_entity_poly.pdbx_strand_id
1 'polypeptide(L)'
;MKIVLCSSEVFPFAKTGGLADVAGALPLSLERLGQEVIVVMPKYACITKAGIPITPLKKGFSSATIGENIKVYFIENDAYYARPFLYGDKTGDYPDNLMRFSFYCRKNSLNLTPLIVL
;
A
#
# COMPACT_ATOMS: atom_id res chain seq x y z
N MET A 1 -3.59 -20.17 5.26
CA MET A 1 -2.41 -19.66 4.51
C MET A 1 -2.19 -18.21 4.90
N LYS A 2 -0.96 -17.80 4.99
CA LYS A 2 -0.61 -16.40 5.25
C LYS A 2 -0.23 -15.74 3.93
N ILE A 3 -0.93 -14.66 3.60
CA ILE A 3 -0.79 -13.97 2.30
C ILE A 3 -0.36 -12.54 2.54
N VAL A 4 0.69 -12.09 1.85
CA VAL A 4 1.10 -10.70 1.83
C VAL A 4 0.83 -10.14 0.43
N LEU A 5 -0.04 -9.15 0.36
CA LEU A 5 -0.40 -8.49 -0.89
C LEU A 5 0.28 -7.13 -0.95
N CYS A 6 1.17 -6.93 -1.92
CA CYS A 6 1.86 -5.67 -2.14
C CYS A 6 1.29 -4.99 -3.38
N SER A 7 0.89 -3.74 -3.25
CA SER A 7 0.32 -2.98 -4.36
C SER A 7 0.73 -1.53 -4.28
N SER A 8 0.91 -0.88 -5.44
CA SER A 8 1.19 0.54 -5.51
C SER A 8 -0.03 1.40 -5.19
N GLU A 9 -1.24 0.85 -5.31
CA GLU A 9 -2.47 1.54 -4.92
C GLU A 9 -3.48 0.54 -4.35
N VAL A 10 -4.24 0.95 -3.35
CA VAL A 10 -5.23 0.13 -2.63
C VAL A 10 -6.40 1.02 -2.22
N PHE A 11 -7.60 0.71 -2.70
CA PHE A 11 -8.81 1.40 -2.23
C PHE A 11 -9.10 1.05 -0.76
N PRO A 12 -9.48 1.98 0.12
CA PRO A 12 -9.80 3.40 -0.14
C PRO A 12 -8.63 4.36 0.07
N PHE A 13 -7.42 3.89 0.31
CA PHE A 13 -6.28 4.74 0.68
C PHE A 13 -5.73 5.54 -0.50
N ALA A 14 -5.59 4.89 -1.65
CA ALA A 14 -5.08 5.52 -2.87
C ALA A 14 -5.66 4.83 -4.09
N LYS A 15 -6.18 5.61 -5.04
CA LYS A 15 -6.78 5.06 -6.25
C LYS A 15 -6.55 5.99 -7.44
N THR A 16 -6.08 5.40 -8.55
CA THR A 16 -6.07 6.03 -9.86
C THR A 16 -6.90 5.23 -10.88
N GLY A 17 -7.09 3.93 -10.66
CA GLY A 17 -7.79 3.05 -11.59
C GLY A 17 -8.16 1.71 -10.98
N GLY A 18 -8.39 0.71 -11.83
CA GLY A 18 -8.91 -0.60 -11.43
C GLY A 18 -8.00 -1.43 -10.53
N LEU A 19 -6.69 -1.19 -10.57
CA LEU A 19 -5.76 -1.89 -9.68
C LEU A 19 -6.10 -1.65 -8.21
N ALA A 20 -6.43 -0.41 -7.85
CA ALA A 20 -6.82 -0.07 -6.48
C ALA A 20 -8.08 -0.83 -6.03
N ASP A 21 -9.04 -1.00 -6.92
CA ASP A 21 -10.27 -1.71 -6.61
C ASP A 21 -10.01 -3.20 -6.36
N VAL A 22 -9.18 -3.83 -7.18
CA VAL A 22 -8.79 -5.24 -6.98
C VAL A 22 -8.00 -5.41 -5.69
N ALA A 23 -7.00 -4.55 -5.46
CA ALA A 23 -6.16 -4.62 -4.28
C ALA A 23 -6.92 -4.32 -2.99
N GLY A 24 -8.01 -3.56 -3.05
CA GLY A 24 -8.88 -3.29 -1.91
C GLY A 24 -9.90 -4.39 -1.64
N ALA A 25 -10.40 -5.05 -2.69
CA ALA A 25 -11.43 -6.08 -2.57
C ALA A 25 -10.88 -7.48 -2.30
N LEU A 26 -9.78 -7.86 -2.94
CA LEU A 26 -9.21 -9.19 -2.82
C LEU A 26 -8.84 -9.59 -1.38
N PRO A 27 -8.17 -8.72 -0.59
CA PRO A 27 -7.89 -9.06 0.80
C PRO A 27 -9.12 -9.40 1.62
N LEU A 28 -10.21 -8.64 1.44
CA LEU A 28 -11.46 -8.88 2.16
C LEU A 28 -12.07 -10.24 1.80
N SER A 29 -12.02 -10.60 0.52
CA SER A 29 -12.52 -11.90 0.06
C SER A 29 -11.67 -13.05 0.61
N LEU A 30 -10.35 -12.90 0.63
CA LEU A 30 -9.43 -13.89 1.17
C LEU A 30 -9.62 -14.08 2.68
N GLU A 31 -9.85 -13.00 3.41
CA GLU A 31 -10.15 -13.07 4.85
C GLU A 31 -11.42 -13.86 5.11
N ARG A 32 -12.47 -13.62 4.32
CA ARG A 32 -13.74 -14.38 4.43
C ARG A 32 -13.55 -15.86 4.17
N LEU A 33 -12.55 -16.24 3.38
CA LEU A 33 -12.19 -17.62 3.12
C LEU A 33 -11.28 -18.22 4.20
N GLY A 34 -11.05 -17.51 5.28
CA GLY A 34 -10.25 -17.98 6.40
C GLY A 34 -8.75 -17.78 6.24
N GLN A 35 -8.30 -17.02 5.26
CA GLN A 35 -6.88 -16.74 5.06
C GLN A 35 -6.42 -15.57 5.93
N GLU A 36 -5.19 -15.62 6.40
CA GLU A 36 -4.53 -14.50 7.06
C GLU A 36 -3.91 -13.58 6.00
N VAL A 37 -4.32 -12.31 5.96
CA VAL A 37 -3.90 -11.39 4.89
C VAL A 37 -3.27 -10.14 5.48
N ILE A 38 -2.16 -9.73 4.88
CA ILE A 38 -1.48 -8.46 5.14
C ILE A 38 -1.38 -7.72 3.81
N VAL A 39 -1.62 -6.40 3.84
CA VAL A 39 -1.48 -5.53 2.67
C VAL A 39 -0.32 -4.57 2.92
N VAL A 40 0.49 -4.30 1.90
CA VAL A 40 1.60 -3.35 1.98
C VAL A 40 1.50 -2.37 0.82
N MET A 41 1.62 -1.08 1.09
CA MET A 41 1.57 -0.03 0.09
C MET A 41 2.43 1.17 0.48
N PRO A 42 2.82 2.04 -0.47
CA PRO A 42 3.49 3.29 -0.13
C PRO A 42 2.57 4.24 0.64
N LYS A 43 3.14 5.03 1.54
CA LYS A 43 2.39 6.04 2.28
C LYS A 43 2.30 7.34 1.48
N TYR A 44 1.35 7.41 0.56
CA TYR A 44 1.09 8.64 -0.17
C TYR A 44 0.42 9.70 0.70
N ALA A 45 0.47 10.96 0.28
CA ALA A 45 -0.18 12.05 1.01
C ALA A 45 -1.70 11.86 1.14
N CYS A 46 -2.34 11.21 0.15
CA CYS A 46 -3.80 11.05 0.12
C CYS A 46 -4.36 9.98 1.06
N ILE A 47 -3.54 9.12 1.68
CA ILE A 47 -4.06 7.99 2.46
C ILE A 47 -4.90 8.43 3.66
N THR A 48 -4.61 9.59 4.24
CA THR A 48 -5.35 10.12 5.39
C THR A 48 -6.78 10.52 5.04
N LYS A 49 -7.06 10.77 3.75
CA LYS A 49 -8.40 11.13 3.28
C LYS A 49 -9.39 9.99 3.35
N ALA A 50 -8.92 8.76 3.52
CA ALA A 50 -9.79 7.58 3.67
C ALA A 50 -10.59 7.58 4.98
N GLY A 51 -10.18 8.39 5.97
CA GLY A 51 -10.84 8.46 7.27
C GLY A 51 -10.60 7.26 8.17
N ILE A 52 -9.67 6.37 7.80
CA ILE A 52 -9.31 5.19 8.59
C ILE A 52 -8.12 5.56 9.48
N PRO A 53 -8.17 5.26 10.80
CA PRO A 53 -7.08 5.58 11.70
C PRO A 53 -5.76 4.95 11.27
N ILE A 54 -4.68 5.76 11.31
CA ILE A 54 -3.33 5.31 10.96
C ILE A 54 -2.48 5.36 12.22
N THR A 55 -1.86 4.24 12.57
CA THR A 55 -1.02 4.10 13.75
C THR A 55 0.45 4.13 13.36
N PRO A 56 1.25 5.08 13.86
CA PRO A 56 2.70 5.05 13.64
C PRO A 56 3.31 3.79 14.26
N LEU A 57 4.28 3.22 13.55
CA LEU A 57 5.08 2.09 14.02
C LEU A 57 6.54 2.54 14.17
N LYS A 58 7.47 1.61 13.97
CA LYS A 58 8.90 1.97 13.93
C LYS A 58 9.17 2.91 12.75
N LYS A 59 10.32 3.59 12.78
CA LYS A 59 10.73 4.52 11.74
C LYS A 59 10.58 3.92 10.34
N GLY A 60 9.89 4.64 9.48
CA GLY A 60 9.66 4.23 8.09
C GLY A 60 8.40 3.41 7.87
N PHE A 61 7.58 3.17 8.91
CA PHE A 61 6.37 2.36 8.81
C PHE A 61 5.21 2.94 9.62
N SER A 62 4.02 2.75 9.11
CA SER A 62 2.76 2.97 9.84
C SER A 62 1.75 1.92 9.41
N SER A 63 0.63 1.82 10.09
CA SER A 63 -0.37 0.80 9.78
C SER A 63 -1.80 1.29 9.98
N ALA A 64 -2.71 0.61 9.29
CA ALA A 64 -4.15 0.72 9.50
C ALA A 64 -4.75 -0.69 9.49
N THR A 65 -6.02 -0.81 9.84
CA THR A 65 -6.74 -2.08 9.80
C THR A 65 -7.97 -1.92 8.92
N ILE A 66 -8.17 -2.86 8.01
CA ILE A 66 -9.38 -2.99 7.20
C ILE A 66 -10.00 -4.37 7.43
N GLY A 67 -11.27 -4.56 7.02
CA GLY A 67 -11.97 -5.80 7.32
C GLY A 67 -12.01 -6.06 8.82
N GLU A 68 -11.93 -7.30 9.24
CA GLU A 68 -11.90 -7.68 10.65
C GLU A 68 -10.49 -7.55 11.24
N ASN A 69 -9.48 -8.12 10.56
CA ASN A 69 -8.11 -8.20 11.06
C ASN A 69 -7.03 -8.00 10.00
N ILE A 70 -7.34 -7.39 8.87
CA ILE A 70 -6.35 -7.18 7.81
C ILE A 70 -5.51 -5.95 8.15
N LYS A 71 -4.22 -6.16 8.40
CA LYS A 71 -3.28 -5.05 8.59
C LYS A 71 -2.83 -4.52 7.24
N VAL A 72 -2.90 -3.20 7.09
CA VAL A 72 -2.32 -2.47 5.95
C VAL A 72 -1.09 -1.74 6.46
N TYR A 73 0.07 -2.11 5.97
CA TYR A 73 1.32 -1.46 6.33
C TYR A 73 1.70 -0.45 5.26
N PHE A 74 2.02 0.77 5.69
CA PHE A 74 2.46 1.85 4.82
C PHE A 74 3.97 2.00 4.93
N ILE A 75 4.64 1.98 3.79
CA ILE A 75 6.07 2.27 3.71
C ILE A 75 6.25 3.76 3.56
N GLU A 76 6.97 4.38 4.51
CA GLU A 76 7.14 5.82 4.58
C GLU A 76 8.44 6.28 3.94
N ASN A 77 8.35 7.25 3.07
CA ASN A 77 9.45 8.06 2.55
C ASN A 77 8.82 9.32 1.96
N ASP A 78 8.84 10.40 2.74
CA ASP A 78 8.14 11.63 2.36
C ASP A 78 8.68 12.22 1.06
N ALA A 79 9.98 12.12 0.80
CA ALA A 79 10.58 12.61 -0.44
C ALA A 79 10.01 11.91 -1.67
N TYR A 80 9.65 10.63 -1.53
CA TYR A 80 9.10 9.85 -2.63
C TYR A 80 7.57 9.86 -2.69
N TYR A 81 6.88 9.82 -1.55
CA TYR A 81 5.45 9.52 -1.53
C TYR A 81 4.57 10.65 -1.03
N ALA A 82 5.07 11.60 -0.26
CA ALA A 82 4.28 12.73 0.23
C ALA A 82 4.07 13.78 -0.87
N ARG A 83 3.41 13.36 -1.96
CA ARG A 83 3.14 14.16 -3.15
C ARG A 83 1.64 14.18 -3.44
N PRO A 84 1.15 15.18 -4.21
CA PRO A 84 -0.29 15.30 -4.51
C PRO A 84 -0.86 14.13 -5.30
N PHE A 85 -0.04 13.49 -6.16
CA PHE A 85 -0.48 12.42 -7.05
C PHE A 85 0.43 11.20 -6.92
N LEU A 86 -0.08 10.03 -7.32
CA LEU A 86 0.61 8.75 -7.14
C LEU A 86 1.80 8.58 -8.09
N TYR A 87 1.61 8.85 -9.36
CA TYR A 87 2.59 8.48 -10.40
C TYR A 87 3.14 9.68 -11.16
N GLY A 88 2.44 10.79 -11.17
CA GLY A 88 2.82 11.96 -11.93
C GLY A 88 1.82 13.08 -11.75
N ASP A 89 2.05 14.18 -12.43
CA ASP A 89 1.19 15.34 -12.45
C ASP A 89 0.74 15.67 -13.89
N LYS A 90 0.16 16.86 -14.09
CA LYS A 90 -0.30 17.29 -15.41
C LYS A 90 0.81 17.40 -16.45
N THR A 91 2.09 17.42 -16.04
CA THR A 91 3.24 17.47 -16.95
C THR A 91 3.75 16.09 -17.35
N GLY A 92 3.19 15.01 -16.77
CA GLY A 92 3.59 13.64 -17.03
C GLY A 92 4.02 12.90 -15.78
N ASP A 93 4.61 11.72 -15.97
CA ASP A 93 5.11 10.89 -14.88
C ASP A 93 6.24 11.60 -14.11
N TYR A 94 6.31 11.33 -12.81
CA TYR A 94 7.43 11.82 -12.01
C TYR A 94 8.75 11.23 -12.51
N PRO A 95 9.79 12.08 -12.70
CA PRO A 95 11.07 11.61 -13.24
C PRO A 95 11.76 10.55 -12.40
N ASP A 96 11.48 10.50 -11.10
CA ASP A 96 12.11 9.58 -10.16
C ASP A 96 11.26 8.34 -9.87
N ASN A 97 10.27 8.01 -10.71
CA ASN A 97 9.40 6.85 -10.47
C ASN A 97 10.18 5.54 -10.34
N LEU A 98 11.22 5.33 -11.12
CA LEU A 98 12.05 4.14 -10.99
C LEU A 98 12.63 4.02 -9.58
N MET A 99 13.15 5.12 -9.04
CA MET A 99 13.73 5.14 -7.68
C MET A 99 12.65 4.96 -6.61
N ARG A 100 11.51 5.61 -6.78
CA ARG A 100 10.37 5.53 -5.85
C ARG A 100 9.89 4.09 -5.68
N PHE A 101 9.62 3.41 -6.77
CA PHE A 101 9.06 2.06 -6.72
C PHE A 101 10.12 0.98 -6.52
N SER A 102 11.38 1.23 -6.89
CA SER A 102 12.50 0.36 -6.48
C SER A 102 12.69 0.37 -4.96
N PHE A 103 12.58 1.53 -4.33
CA PHE A 103 12.62 1.65 -2.86
C PHE A 103 11.49 0.83 -2.22
N TYR A 104 10.29 0.96 -2.74
CA TYR A 104 9.12 0.20 -2.27
C TYR A 104 9.35 -1.31 -2.39
N CYS A 105 9.79 -1.77 -3.54
CA CYS A 105 10.05 -3.20 -3.78
C CYS A 105 11.14 -3.74 -2.84
N ARG A 106 12.21 -2.99 -2.62
CA ARG A 106 13.28 -3.40 -1.70
C ARG A 106 12.79 -3.53 -0.26
N LYS A 107 11.96 -2.61 0.20
CA LYS A 107 11.38 -2.67 1.55
C LYS A 107 10.46 -3.87 1.70
N ASN A 108 9.69 -4.21 0.66
CA ASN A 108 8.79 -5.35 0.68
C ASN A 108 9.54 -6.69 0.72
N SER A 109 10.69 -6.81 0.08
CA SER A 109 11.41 -8.08 -0.05
C SER A 109 12.15 -8.50 1.21
N LEU A 110 12.26 -7.64 2.22
CA LEU A 110 13.15 -7.88 3.36
C LEU A 110 12.64 -8.89 4.39
N ASN A 111 11.33 -9.18 4.49
CA ASN A 111 10.82 -10.09 5.53
C ASN A 111 9.44 -10.71 5.24
N LEU A 112 9.01 -10.79 3.99
CA LEU A 112 7.64 -11.16 3.68
C LEU A 112 7.57 -12.36 2.73
N THR A 113 7.11 -13.50 3.23
CA THR A 113 6.81 -14.71 2.44
C THR A 113 5.59 -15.41 3.02
N PRO A 114 4.65 -15.97 2.19
CA PRO A 114 4.57 -15.82 0.74
C PRO A 114 4.16 -14.41 0.30
N LEU A 115 4.58 -14.01 -0.88
CA LEU A 115 4.40 -12.66 -1.40
C LEU A 115 3.57 -12.67 -2.68
N ILE A 116 2.51 -11.87 -2.72
CA ILE A 116 1.76 -11.56 -3.94
C ILE A 116 1.98 -10.07 -4.24
N VAL A 117 2.49 -9.78 -5.43
CA VAL A 117 2.75 -8.40 -5.87
C VAL A 117 1.79 -8.06 -7.00
N LEU A 118 1.07 -6.97 -6.82
CA LEU A 118 0.16 -6.44 -7.82
C LEU A 118 0.66 -5.14 -8.45
#